data_8d9f3138d5f1fdc2493bad8882f079bc
#
_entry.id   8d9f3138d5f1fdc2493bad8882f079bc
#
_cell.length_a   1.000
_cell.length_b   1.000
_cell.length_c   1.000
_cell.angle_alpha   90.00
_cell.angle_beta   90.00
_cell.angle_gamma   90.00
#
_symmetry.space_group_name_H-M   'P 1'
#
loop_
_entity.id
_entity.type
_entity.pdbx_description
1 polymer ?
#
loop_
_entity_poly.entity_id
_entity_poly.type
_entity_poly.pdbx_seq_one_letter_code
_entity_poly.pdbx_strand_id
1 'polypeptide(L)'
;MRKPSNQLGNKMFIINCKNYDEIAGDKIIKIAKISEKVSRKYKVPIAIAPPHHLIPLITKFKITVLAQHVDDKKVGSTTGFMVPEIVKKSKINGSIINHSEHRISEKEIISLVKRLQKLKLKTVLLSHIHI
;
A
#
# COMPACT_ATOMS: atom_id res chain seq x y z
N MET A 1 -30.64 11.10 -5.74
CA MET A 1 -29.55 12.08 -5.89
C MET A 1 -28.28 11.53 -5.26
N ARG A 2 -27.21 11.53 -6.01
CA ARG A 2 -25.93 11.04 -5.49
C ARG A 2 -25.40 11.99 -4.44
N LYS A 3 -25.00 11.44 -3.29
CA LYS A 3 -24.43 12.24 -2.21
C LYS A 3 -23.02 12.69 -2.58
N PRO A 4 -22.66 13.96 -2.36
CA PRO A 4 -21.29 14.43 -2.61
C PRO A 4 -20.22 13.59 -1.89
N SER A 5 -20.56 13.05 -0.71
CA SER A 5 -19.66 12.21 0.05
C SER A 5 -19.21 10.96 -0.70
N ASN A 6 -20.00 10.46 -1.67
CA ASN A 6 -19.60 9.28 -2.45
C ASN A 6 -18.41 9.58 -3.35
N GLN A 7 -18.27 10.79 -3.82
CA GLN A 7 -17.11 11.22 -4.62
C GLN A 7 -15.89 11.39 -3.74
N LEU A 8 -16.06 11.90 -2.52
CA LEU A 8 -14.97 12.04 -1.56
C LEU A 8 -14.50 10.69 -1.04
N GLY A 9 -15.43 9.70 -0.90
CA GLY A 9 -15.10 8.37 -0.45
C GLY A 9 -14.18 7.60 -1.39
N ASN A 10 -14.06 8.04 -2.65
CA ASN A 10 -13.17 7.44 -3.63
C ASN A 10 -11.78 8.06 -3.62
N LYS A 11 -11.58 9.12 -2.85
CA LYS A 11 -10.29 9.80 -2.74
C LYS A 11 -9.55 9.30 -1.51
N MET A 12 -8.26 9.11 -1.66
CA MET A 12 -7.41 8.63 -0.60
C MET A 12 -6.07 9.38 -0.65
N PHE A 13 -5.61 9.83 0.51
CA PHE A 13 -4.24 10.32 0.62
C PHE A 13 -3.31 9.15 0.83
N ILE A 14 -2.26 9.06 0.03
CA ILE A 14 -1.27 7.99 0.11
C ILE A 14 0.06 8.60 0.52
N ILE A 15 0.57 8.13 1.65
CA ILE A 15 1.88 8.52 2.14
C ILE A 15 2.85 7.39 1.82
N ASN A 16 3.64 7.57 0.77
CA ASN A 16 4.71 6.64 0.44
C ASN A 16 5.94 7.03 1.25
N CYS A 17 6.27 6.27 2.28
CA CYS A 17 7.40 6.57 3.16
C CYS A 17 8.76 6.30 2.52
N LYS A 18 8.78 5.54 1.44
CA LYS A 18 10.03 5.11 0.82
C LYS A 18 10.97 4.51 1.87
N ASN A 19 12.26 4.76 1.78
CA ASN A 19 13.24 4.30 2.76
C ASN A 19 13.95 5.49 3.44
N TYR A 20 13.20 6.54 3.73
CA TYR A 20 13.76 7.70 4.40
C TYR A 20 14.05 7.41 5.87
N ASP A 21 15.16 7.94 6.36
CA ASP A 21 15.58 7.75 7.74
C ASP A 21 14.60 8.35 8.75
N GLU A 22 13.91 9.40 8.37
CA GLU A 22 12.97 10.12 9.22
C GLU A 22 11.79 9.27 9.70
N ILE A 23 11.49 8.15 9.00
CA ILE A 23 10.41 7.24 9.41
C ILE A 23 10.92 5.88 9.84
N ALA A 24 12.23 5.69 9.92
CA ALA A 24 12.81 4.39 10.23
C ALA A 24 12.53 3.96 11.67
N GLY A 25 12.51 2.65 11.89
CA GLY A 25 12.27 2.08 13.21
C GLY A 25 10.94 2.54 13.80
N ASP A 26 10.95 2.90 15.08
CA ASP A 26 9.74 3.29 15.81
C ASP A 26 9.12 4.61 15.35
N LYS A 27 9.84 5.39 14.56
CA LYS A 27 9.32 6.67 14.06
C LYS A 27 8.09 6.50 13.19
N ILE A 28 7.94 5.34 12.53
CA ILE A 28 6.76 5.05 11.71
C ILE A 28 5.48 5.02 12.56
N ILE A 29 5.57 4.64 13.82
CA ILE A 29 4.42 4.59 14.73
C ILE A 29 3.85 5.99 14.92
N LYS A 30 4.69 6.99 15.05
CA LYS A 30 4.25 8.39 15.22
C LYS A 30 3.45 8.85 14.00
N ILE A 31 3.93 8.55 12.79
CA ILE A 31 3.23 8.89 11.56
C ILE A 31 1.88 8.19 11.49
N ALA A 32 1.84 6.91 11.85
CA ALA A 32 0.59 6.15 11.87
C ALA A 32 -0.43 6.75 12.85
N LYS A 33 0.00 7.11 14.05
CA LYS A 33 -0.87 7.76 15.05
C LYS A 33 -1.45 9.07 14.54
N ILE A 34 -0.59 9.92 13.97
CA ILE A 34 -1.02 11.21 13.41
C ILE A 34 -2.00 10.99 12.27
N SER A 35 -1.69 10.06 11.37
CA SER A 35 -2.55 9.76 10.22
C SER A 35 -3.91 9.23 10.64
N GLU A 36 -3.95 8.35 11.63
CA GLU A 36 -5.22 7.85 12.18
C GLU A 36 -6.06 8.99 12.75
N LYS A 37 -5.43 9.86 13.52
CA LYS A 37 -6.11 11.02 14.14
C LYS A 37 -6.66 11.97 13.08
N VAL A 38 -5.87 12.31 12.08
CA VAL A 38 -6.28 13.20 10.99
C VAL A 38 -7.39 12.57 10.16
N SER A 39 -7.24 11.30 9.81
CA SER A 39 -8.24 10.56 9.04
C SER A 39 -9.59 10.55 9.75
N ARG A 40 -9.59 10.32 11.05
CA ARG A 40 -10.82 10.29 11.85
C ARG A 40 -11.44 11.67 11.98
N LYS A 41 -10.63 12.69 12.25
CA LYS A 41 -11.13 14.06 12.46
C LYS A 41 -11.72 14.65 11.19
N TYR A 42 -11.07 14.47 10.07
CA TYR A 42 -11.49 15.09 8.80
C TYR A 42 -12.23 14.12 7.87
N LYS A 43 -12.43 12.88 8.30
CA LYS A 43 -13.13 11.84 7.53
C LYS A 43 -12.52 11.65 6.14
N VAL A 44 -11.20 11.62 6.07
CA VAL A 44 -10.44 11.43 4.84
C VAL A 44 -9.65 10.13 4.97
N PRO A 45 -9.83 9.17 4.04
CA PRO A 45 -9.03 7.96 4.05
C PRO A 45 -7.55 8.27 3.84
N ILE A 46 -6.71 7.70 4.69
CA ILE A 46 -5.26 7.84 4.58
C ILE A 46 -4.64 6.46 4.50
N ALA A 47 -3.76 6.27 3.53
CA ALA A 47 -2.97 5.07 3.37
C ALA A 47 -1.50 5.38 3.64
N ILE A 48 -0.82 4.47 4.30
CA ILE A 48 0.62 4.55 4.52
C ILE A 48 1.29 3.36 3.87
N ALA A 49 2.33 3.62 3.10
CA ALA A 49 3.17 2.59 2.51
C ALA A 49 4.58 2.68 3.12
N PRO A 50 4.82 2.00 4.25
CA PRO A 50 6.12 2.00 4.90
C PRO A 50 7.06 0.98 4.28
N PRO A 51 8.37 1.02 4.59
CA PRO A 51 9.24 -0.12 4.29
C PRO A 51 8.64 -1.41 4.84
N HIS A 52 8.77 -2.50 4.11
CA HIS A 52 8.02 -3.73 4.38
C HIS A 52 8.23 -4.26 5.80
N HIS A 53 9.46 -4.19 6.32
CA HIS A 53 9.76 -4.70 7.65
C HIS A 53 9.16 -3.85 8.78
N LEU A 54 8.65 -2.67 8.49
CA LEU A 54 8.00 -1.81 9.47
C LEU A 54 6.47 -1.97 9.48
N ILE A 55 5.90 -2.67 8.51
CA ILE A 55 4.45 -2.85 8.38
C ILE A 55 3.81 -3.39 9.66
N PRO A 56 4.36 -4.42 10.32
CA PRO A 56 3.73 -4.97 11.53
C PRO A 56 3.57 -3.95 12.67
N LEU A 57 4.40 -2.90 12.68
CA LEU A 57 4.32 -1.88 13.73
C LEU A 57 3.09 -0.98 13.60
N ILE A 58 2.46 -0.94 12.43
CA ILE A 58 1.38 0.00 12.17
C ILE A 58 0.03 -0.66 11.80
N THR A 59 -0.04 -1.97 11.70
CA THR A 59 -1.28 -2.66 11.29
C THR A 59 -2.42 -2.54 12.30
N LYS A 60 -2.13 -2.17 13.54
CA LYS A 60 -3.15 -1.97 14.58
C LYS A 60 -3.89 -0.64 14.46
N PHE A 61 -3.36 0.30 13.71
CA PHE A 61 -3.99 1.61 13.55
C PHE A 61 -5.10 1.57 12.50
N LYS A 62 -6.11 2.43 12.66
CA LYS A 62 -7.23 2.52 11.72
C LYS A 62 -6.85 3.39 10.52
N ILE A 63 -5.96 2.86 9.72
CA ILE A 63 -5.48 3.45 8.47
C ILE A 63 -5.37 2.34 7.44
N THR A 64 -5.30 2.70 6.18
CA THR A 64 -5.00 1.72 5.14
C THR A 64 -3.49 1.52 5.09
N VAL A 65 -3.06 0.27 5.15
CA VAL A 65 -1.64 -0.08 5.07
C VAL A 65 -1.36 -0.70 3.71
N LEU A 66 -0.42 -0.13 2.99
CA LEU A 66 -0.01 -0.61 1.68
C LEU A 66 1.43 -1.12 1.72
N ALA A 67 1.69 -2.19 0.99
CA ALA A 67 3.06 -2.55 0.67
C ALA A 67 3.60 -1.55 -0.37
N GLN A 68 4.90 -1.29 -0.33
CA GLN A 68 5.53 -0.46 -1.35
C GLN A 68 5.67 -1.19 -2.68
N HIS A 69 5.62 -2.51 -2.63
CA HIS A 69 5.81 -3.38 -3.78
C HIS A 69 5.34 -4.79 -3.45
N VAL A 70 4.87 -5.53 -4.44
CA VAL A 70 4.67 -6.98 -4.38
C VAL A 70 5.29 -7.60 -5.61
N ASP A 71 5.69 -8.86 -5.49
CA ASP A 71 6.34 -9.60 -6.55
C ASP A 71 5.39 -10.58 -7.20
N ASP A 72 5.52 -10.77 -8.49
CA ASP A 72 4.74 -11.77 -9.23
C ASP A 72 5.37 -13.15 -9.04
N LYS A 73 5.36 -13.61 -7.80
CA LYS A 73 5.88 -14.90 -7.38
C LYS A 73 4.80 -15.71 -6.71
N LYS A 74 4.94 -17.02 -6.74
CA LYS A 74 3.98 -17.95 -6.14
C LYS A 74 4.38 -18.29 -4.71
N VAL A 75 3.40 -18.71 -3.93
CA VAL A 75 3.65 -19.28 -2.61
C VAL A 75 4.56 -20.50 -2.75
N GLY A 76 5.58 -20.57 -1.93
CA GLY A 76 6.52 -21.70 -1.91
C GLY A 76 7.98 -21.25 -1.81
N SER A 77 8.81 -21.78 -2.69
CA SER A 77 10.28 -21.54 -2.66
C SER A 77 10.63 -20.19 -3.29
N THR A 78 10.23 -19.12 -2.62
CA THR A 78 10.41 -17.74 -3.09
C THR A 78 10.95 -16.86 -1.97
N THR A 79 12.15 -17.20 -1.49
CA THR A 79 12.79 -16.46 -0.39
C THR A 79 13.02 -14.99 -0.74
N GLY A 80 12.59 -14.09 0.14
CA GLY A 80 12.86 -12.65 0.01
C GLY A 80 11.86 -11.89 -0.84
N PHE A 81 10.91 -12.57 -1.47
CA PHE A 81 9.88 -11.92 -2.29
C PHE A 81 8.62 -11.64 -1.50
N MET A 82 7.92 -10.58 -1.89
CA MET A 82 6.62 -10.22 -1.32
C MET A 82 5.52 -10.89 -2.15
N VAL A 83 5.10 -12.07 -1.72
CA VAL A 83 4.10 -12.87 -2.44
C VAL A 83 2.69 -12.37 -2.08
N PRO A 84 1.84 -12.02 -3.06
CA PRO A 84 0.52 -11.43 -2.79
C PRO A 84 -0.36 -12.22 -1.82
N GLU A 85 -0.42 -13.55 -1.94
CA GLU A 85 -1.23 -14.39 -1.05
C GLU A 85 -0.75 -14.33 0.40
N ILE A 86 0.55 -14.21 0.61
CA ILE A 86 1.13 -14.08 1.95
C ILE A 86 0.88 -12.67 2.48
N VAL A 87 1.02 -11.66 1.64
CA VAL A 87 0.72 -10.27 1.98
C VAL A 87 -0.72 -10.14 2.47
N LYS A 88 -1.66 -10.78 1.81
CA LYS A 88 -3.08 -10.77 2.21
C LYS A 88 -3.28 -11.25 3.64
N LYS A 89 -2.51 -12.23 4.08
CA LYS A 89 -2.63 -12.78 5.44
C LYS A 89 -1.97 -11.92 6.52
N SER A 90 -1.28 -10.87 6.13
CA SER A 90 -0.47 -10.04 7.05
C SER A 90 -1.13 -8.71 7.40
N LYS A 91 -2.44 -8.59 7.24
CA LYS A 91 -3.22 -7.36 7.51
C LYS A 91 -2.76 -6.17 6.67
N ILE A 92 -2.27 -6.44 5.48
CA ILE A 92 -1.90 -5.43 4.49
C ILE A 92 -3.08 -5.28 3.54
N ASN A 93 -3.50 -4.04 3.29
CA ASN A 93 -4.72 -3.78 2.53
C ASN A 93 -4.51 -3.70 1.01
N GLY A 94 -3.27 -3.58 0.57
CA GLY A 94 -2.97 -3.48 -0.84
C GLY A 94 -1.51 -3.18 -1.09
N SER A 95 -1.19 -2.77 -2.30
CA SER A 95 0.20 -2.47 -2.68
C SER A 95 0.28 -1.39 -3.74
N ILE A 96 1.37 -0.63 -3.67
CA ILE A 96 1.83 0.18 -4.79
C ILE A 96 2.48 -0.78 -5.79
N ILE A 97 2.26 -0.54 -7.07
CA ILE A 97 2.85 -1.34 -8.16
C ILE A 97 3.48 -0.40 -9.18
N ASN A 98 4.64 -0.79 -9.66
CA ASN A 98 5.32 -0.11 -10.76
C ASN A 98 5.70 1.34 -10.44
N HIS A 99 6.11 1.60 -9.21
CA HIS A 99 6.67 2.91 -8.86
C HIS A 99 7.92 3.18 -9.70
N SER A 100 8.18 4.45 -10.02
CA SER A 100 9.35 4.84 -10.81
C SER A 100 10.68 4.35 -10.24
N GLU A 101 10.72 4.15 -8.92
CA GLU A 101 11.89 3.62 -8.23
C GLU A 101 11.96 2.10 -8.22
N HIS A 102 10.90 1.42 -8.66
CA HIS A 102 10.82 -0.04 -8.67
C HIS A 102 9.95 -0.51 -9.84
N ARG A 103 10.43 -0.31 -11.05
CA ARG A 103 9.70 -0.68 -12.27
C ARG A 103 9.66 -2.17 -12.46
N ILE A 104 8.56 -2.66 -13.00
CA ILE A 104 8.38 -4.05 -13.40
C ILE A 104 7.88 -4.10 -14.85
N SER A 105 7.91 -5.28 -15.43
CA SER A 105 7.49 -5.46 -16.81
C SER A 105 5.98 -5.32 -16.96
N GLU A 106 5.52 -5.02 -18.17
CA GLU A 106 4.10 -4.96 -18.47
C GLU A 106 3.40 -6.28 -18.15
N LYS A 107 4.04 -7.41 -18.46
CA LYS A 107 3.52 -8.74 -18.16
C LYS A 107 3.32 -8.93 -16.66
N GLU A 108 4.28 -8.50 -15.85
CA GLU A 108 4.16 -8.57 -14.39
C GLU A 108 3.07 -7.66 -13.86
N ILE A 109 2.92 -6.46 -14.43
CA ILE A 109 1.85 -5.54 -14.06
C ILE A 109 0.49 -6.20 -14.26
N ILE A 110 0.25 -6.76 -15.45
CA ILE A 110 -1.03 -7.40 -15.77
C ILE A 110 -1.32 -8.56 -14.82
N SER A 111 -0.33 -9.40 -14.58
CA SER A 111 -0.46 -10.55 -13.69
C SER A 111 -0.78 -10.09 -12.25
N LEU A 112 -0.03 -9.12 -11.72
CA LEU A 112 -0.21 -8.63 -10.37
C LEU A 112 -1.55 -7.93 -10.16
N VAL A 113 -1.99 -7.11 -11.11
CA VAL A 113 -3.29 -6.44 -11.02
C VAL A 113 -4.40 -7.49 -10.89
N LYS A 114 -4.37 -8.53 -11.71
CA LYS A 114 -5.36 -9.61 -11.64
C LYS A 114 -5.31 -10.35 -10.31
N ARG A 115 -4.12 -10.67 -9.82
CA ARG A 115 -3.93 -11.38 -8.55
C ARG A 115 -4.43 -10.55 -7.38
N LEU A 116 -4.08 -9.27 -7.34
CA LEU A 116 -4.51 -8.38 -6.25
C LEU A 116 -6.02 -8.19 -6.25
N GLN A 117 -6.65 -8.05 -7.42
CA GLN A 117 -8.10 -7.97 -7.52
C GLN A 117 -8.77 -9.23 -7.00
N LYS A 118 -8.27 -10.40 -7.39
CA LYS A 118 -8.80 -11.69 -6.94
C LYS A 118 -8.70 -11.84 -5.42
N LEU A 119 -7.63 -11.31 -4.82
CA LEU A 119 -7.40 -11.34 -3.38
C LEU A 119 -8.14 -10.21 -2.65
N LYS A 120 -8.84 -9.34 -3.37
CA LYS A 120 -9.52 -8.15 -2.82
C LYS A 120 -8.54 -7.23 -2.10
N LEU A 121 -7.34 -7.10 -2.63
CA LEU A 121 -6.35 -6.15 -2.19
C LEU A 121 -6.41 -4.90 -3.05
N LYS A 122 -6.19 -3.74 -2.44
CA LYS A 122 -6.15 -2.47 -3.16
C LYS A 122 -4.89 -2.43 -4.04
N THR A 123 -5.05 -1.88 -5.24
CA THR A 123 -3.95 -1.73 -6.18
C THR A 123 -3.73 -0.26 -6.47
N VAL A 124 -2.53 0.23 -6.22
CA VAL A 124 -2.11 1.58 -6.58
C VAL A 124 -1.08 1.47 -7.68
N LEU A 125 -1.58 1.44 -8.92
CA LEU A 125 -0.74 1.31 -10.09
C LEU A 125 -0.24 2.67 -10.54
N LEU A 126 1.08 2.82 -10.59
CA LEU A 126 1.69 4.04 -11.09
C LEU A 126 2.06 3.87 -12.57
N SER A 127 1.55 4.79 -13.37
CA SER A 127 1.80 4.77 -14.80
C SER A 127 3.21 5.25 -15.12
N HIS A 128 3.71 4.83 -16.27
CA HIS A 128 4.96 5.32 -16.81
C HIS A 128 4.65 6.50 -17.71
N ILE A 129 4.98 7.69 -17.24
CA ILE A 129 4.82 8.91 -18.04
C ILE A 129 6.18 9.32 -18.55
N HIS A 130 6.33 9.34 -19.85
CA HIS A 130 7.49 9.95 -20.50
C HIS A 130 7.16 11.42 -20.71
N ILE A 131 7.96 12.26 -20.08
CA ILE A 131 7.90 13.69 -20.31
C ILE A 131 9.00 14.09 -21.27
#